data_0935b1b996628cf05d33f0a9b93c6490
#
_entry.id   0935b1b996628cf05d33f0a9b93c6490
#
_cell.length_a   1.000
_cell.length_b   1.000
_cell.length_c   1.000
_cell.angle_alpha   90.00
_cell.angle_beta   90.00
_cell.angle_gamma   90.00
#
_symmetry.space_group_name_H-M   'P 1'
#
loop_
_entity.id
_entity.type
_entity.pdbx_description
1 polymer ?
#
loop_
_entity_poly.entity_id
_entity_poly.type
_entity_poly.pdbx_seq_one_letter_code
_entity_poly.pdbx_strand_id
1 'polypeptide(L)'
;LATAYSRLQQAAAMPGPIHLRNEQLRKLYAASIAPQQTVGHAATATPADLATLYDAAGFMATTVRDTAYLRDMQLDLSELQRRKLDTDAVYQSMYGALVITRRFPEATTLARRHRSAKLDVLPHLVESSDLRKSGPTELAFSPDGKTLTRRHVNLGKGIGLVLVGSPSDAATTAAVSAIEADPKLSTALRDKMTLVAPPAPALDAAAFGKWNATHPATPMTLVYRESEWTMISHWTVPTFYVLDHGKVVATIQDTDPAVVRRKIAAALDVRRPSK
;
A
#
# COMPACT_ATOMS: atom_id res chain seq x y z
N LEU A 1 16.29 -24.14 2.27
CA LEU A 1 15.75 -22.78 2.29
C LEU A 1 15.08 -22.40 0.97
N ALA A 2 15.75 -22.55 -0.17
CA ALA A 2 15.19 -22.16 -1.48
C ALA A 2 13.80 -22.76 -1.77
N THR A 3 13.58 -24.05 -1.47
CA THR A 3 12.28 -24.71 -1.62
C THR A 3 11.22 -24.08 -0.71
N ALA A 4 11.58 -23.74 0.54
CA ALA A 4 10.66 -23.10 1.47
C ALA A 4 10.25 -21.69 0.98
N TYR A 5 11.21 -20.91 0.48
CA TYR A 5 10.96 -19.59 -0.11
C TYR A 5 10.07 -19.69 -1.37
N SER A 6 10.35 -20.64 -2.27
CA SER A 6 9.49 -20.88 -3.44
C SER A 6 8.04 -21.22 -3.06
N ARG A 7 7.82 -21.97 -1.98
CA ARG A 7 6.48 -22.26 -1.46
C ARG A 7 5.77 -21.00 -0.95
N LEU A 8 6.48 -20.06 -0.31
CA LEU A 8 5.91 -18.77 0.08
C LEU A 8 5.45 -17.97 -1.16
N GLN A 9 6.28 -17.89 -2.18
CA GLN A 9 5.95 -17.19 -3.43
C GLN A 9 4.73 -17.82 -4.13
N GLN A 10 4.67 -19.15 -4.20
CA GLN A 10 3.53 -19.85 -4.76
C GLN A 10 2.24 -19.60 -3.96
N ALA A 11 2.31 -19.66 -2.63
CA ALA A 11 1.15 -19.36 -1.77
C ALA A 11 0.67 -17.92 -1.92
N ALA A 12 1.58 -16.95 -2.13
CA ALA A 12 1.21 -15.56 -2.36
C ALA A 12 0.52 -15.34 -3.72
N ALA A 13 0.83 -16.15 -4.73
CA ALA A 13 0.23 -16.08 -6.06
C ALA A 13 -1.15 -16.75 -6.13
N MET A 14 -1.56 -17.51 -5.11
CA MET A 14 -2.86 -18.20 -5.10
C MET A 14 -4.01 -17.17 -5.04
N PRO A 15 -5.06 -17.37 -5.86
CA PRO A 15 -6.24 -16.53 -5.80
C PRO A 15 -6.99 -16.76 -4.46
N GLY A 16 -7.67 -15.72 -3.96
CA GLY A 16 -8.47 -15.82 -2.75
C GLY A 16 -8.43 -14.58 -1.88
N PRO A 17 -9.17 -14.58 -0.77
CA PRO A 17 -9.21 -13.47 0.18
C PRO A 17 -7.83 -13.19 0.77
N ILE A 18 -7.45 -11.91 0.79
CA ILE A 18 -6.10 -11.47 1.20
C ILE A 18 -5.76 -11.87 2.64
N HIS A 19 -6.75 -11.85 3.54
CA HIS A 19 -6.53 -12.22 4.95
C HIS A 19 -6.19 -13.71 5.11
N LEU A 20 -6.87 -14.60 4.38
CA LEU A 20 -6.58 -16.04 4.40
C LEU A 20 -5.21 -16.35 3.81
N ARG A 21 -4.89 -15.70 2.69
CA ARG A 21 -3.58 -15.81 2.07
C ARG A 21 -2.47 -15.35 3.02
N ASN A 22 -2.63 -14.20 3.66
CA ASN A 22 -1.67 -13.69 4.63
C ASN A 22 -1.51 -14.59 5.85
N GLU A 23 -2.60 -15.21 6.33
CA GLU A 23 -2.53 -16.20 7.40
C GLU A 23 -1.74 -17.44 6.99
N GLN A 24 -1.99 -17.97 5.77
CA GLN A 24 -1.23 -19.07 5.22
C GLN A 24 0.26 -18.74 5.08
N LEU A 25 0.60 -17.56 4.57
CA LEU A 25 1.98 -17.09 4.45
C LEU A 25 2.67 -17.04 5.82
N ARG A 26 2.00 -16.51 6.84
CA ARG A 26 2.54 -16.50 8.22
C ARG A 26 2.82 -17.91 8.75
N LYS A 27 1.89 -18.85 8.53
CA LYS A 27 2.07 -20.25 8.94
C LYS A 27 3.24 -20.92 8.22
N LEU A 28 3.38 -20.72 6.92
CA LEU A 28 4.49 -21.28 6.13
C LEU A 28 5.83 -20.69 6.56
N TYR A 29 5.91 -19.38 6.75
CA TYR A 29 7.12 -18.72 7.21
C TYR A 29 7.54 -19.20 8.61
N ALA A 30 6.60 -19.22 9.55
CA ALA A 30 6.85 -19.67 10.91
C ALA A 30 7.35 -21.13 10.98
N ALA A 31 6.84 -21.99 10.12
CA ALA A 31 7.22 -23.40 10.10
C ALA A 31 8.57 -23.68 9.40
N SER A 32 8.93 -22.90 8.38
CA SER A 32 10.03 -23.27 7.47
C SER A 32 11.20 -22.30 7.47
N ILE A 33 10.99 -21.02 7.77
CA ILE A 33 12.01 -19.97 7.69
C ILE A 33 12.36 -19.42 9.09
N ALA A 34 11.36 -19.04 9.88
CA ALA A 34 11.56 -18.40 11.18
C ALA A 34 12.48 -19.19 12.15
N PRO A 35 12.47 -20.54 12.21
CA PRO A 35 13.40 -21.28 13.06
C PRO A 35 14.88 -21.07 12.71
N GLN A 36 15.16 -20.62 11.49
CA GLN A 36 16.51 -20.37 10.98
C GLN A 36 16.91 -18.88 11.11
N GLN A 37 15.97 -18.00 11.46
CA GLN A 37 16.22 -16.57 11.69
C GLN A 37 16.83 -16.33 13.08
N THR A 38 18.04 -16.84 13.27
CA THR A 38 18.81 -16.69 14.50
C THR A 38 20.23 -16.23 14.19
N VAL A 39 20.86 -15.50 15.12
CA VAL A 39 22.24 -15.02 14.98
C VAL A 39 23.21 -16.18 14.71
N GLY A 40 23.03 -17.30 15.42
CA GLY A 40 23.91 -18.49 15.27
C GLY A 40 23.75 -19.12 13.88
N HIS A 41 22.54 -19.24 13.38
CA HIS A 41 22.30 -19.81 12.04
C HIS A 41 22.81 -18.87 10.94
N ALA A 42 22.47 -17.58 11.01
CA ALA A 42 22.97 -16.59 10.06
C ALA A 42 24.50 -16.57 9.99
N ALA A 43 25.18 -16.70 11.15
CA ALA A 43 26.66 -16.74 11.22
C ALA A 43 27.29 -17.97 10.54
N THR A 44 26.58 -19.08 10.42
CA THR A 44 27.05 -20.34 9.82
C THR A 44 26.46 -20.66 8.46
N ALA A 45 25.40 -19.96 8.04
CA ALA A 45 24.73 -20.15 6.77
C ALA A 45 25.66 -19.92 5.58
N THR A 46 25.46 -20.65 4.49
CA THR A 46 26.15 -20.33 3.23
C THR A 46 25.73 -18.94 2.73
N PRO A 47 26.54 -18.26 1.88
CA PRO A 47 26.13 -16.99 1.28
C PRO A 47 24.77 -17.07 0.57
N ALA A 48 24.47 -18.16 -0.11
CA ALA A 48 23.21 -18.38 -0.81
C ALA A 48 22.02 -18.56 0.16
N ASP A 49 22.24 -19.30 1.25
CA ASP A 49 21.19 -19.47 2.27
C ASP A 49 20.91 -18.17 3.02
N LEU A 50 21.95 -17.41 3.35
CA LEU A 50 21.80 -16.11 4.00
C LEU A 50 21.02 -15.11 3.11
N ALA A 51 21.34 -15.07 1.81
CA ALA A 51 20.57 -14.28 0.85
C ALA A 51 19.10 -14.74 0.77
N THR A 52 18.87 -16.06 0.77
CA THR A 52 17.51 -16.62 0.75
C THR A 52 16.71 -16.27 2.02
N LEU A 53 17.35 -16.28 3.20
CA LEU A 53 16.72 -15.86 4.46
C LEU A 53 16.31 -14.39 4.39
N TYR A 54 17.23 -13.53 3.96
CA TYR A 54 16.98 -12.10 3.77
C TYR A 54 15.82 -11.84 2.79
N ASP A 55 15.84 -12.50 1.63
CA ASP A 55 14.82 -12.35 0.61
C ASP A 55 13.44 -12.86 1.09
N ALA A 56 13.40 -13.97 1.83
CA ALA A 56 12.17 -14.50 2.39
C ALA A 56 11.56 -13.56 3.44
N ALA A 57 12.39 -12.99 4.33
CA ALA A 57 11.93 -11.99 5.29
C ALA A 57 11.44 -10.71 4.60
N GLY A 58 12.15 -10.23 3.58
CA GLY A 58 11.76 -9.08 2.75
C GLY A 58 10.46 -9.31 1.99
N PHE A 59 10.29 -10.50 1.41
CA PHE A 59 9.07 -10.92 0.76
C PHE A 59 7.89 -10.90 1.73
N MET A 60 8.06 -11.42 2.94
CA MET A 60 7.01 -11.38 3.96
C MET A 60 6.70 -9.95 4.42
N ALA A 61 7.73 -9.13 4.68
CA ALA A 61 7.55 -7.74 5.08
C ALA A 61 6.74 -6.95 4.05
N THR A 62 7.00 -7.17 2.76
CA THR A 62 6.35 -6.43 1.67
C THR A 62 4.98 -6.99 1.28
N THR A 63 4.80 -8.31 1.31
CA THR A 63 3.55 -8.98 0.90
C THR A 63 2.49 -8.90 1.99
N VAL A 64 2.88 -9.21 3.24
CA VAL A 64 1.98 -9.16 4.40
C VAL A 64 1.89 -7.75 4.99
N ARG A 65 2.85 -6.87 4.65
CA ARG A 65 2.99 -5.47 5.12
C ARG A 65 3.07 -5.38 6.65
N ASP A 66 3.88 -6.26 7.23
CA ASP A 66 4.01 -6.40 8.67
C ASP A 66 5.47 -6.13 9.10
N THR A 67 5.63 -5.26 10.10
CA THR A 67 6.94 -4.87 10.63
C THR A 67 7.65 -6.00 11.37
N ALA A 68 6.95 -7.06 11.76
CA ALA A 68 7.55 -8.20 12.47
C ALA A 68 8.74 -8.82 11.69
N TYR A 69 8.63 -8.86 10.35
CA TYR A 69 9.67 -9.44 9.49
C TYR A 69 10.87 -8.52 9.25
N LEU A 70 10.77 -7.24 9.58
CA LEU A 70 11.91 -6.32 9.46
C LEU A 70 13.04 -6.69 10.42
N ARG A 71 12.73 -7.30 11.58
CA ARG A 71 13.73 -7.78 12.52
C ARG A 71 14.61 -8.85 11.88
N ASP A 72 13.99 -9.80 11.19
CA ASP A 72 14.67 -10.89 10.52
C ASP A 72 15.54 -10.35 9.37
N MET A 73 14.98 -9.44 8.55
CA MET A 73 15.76 -8.73 7.52
C MET A 73 16.97 -7.99 8.10
N GLN A 74 16.82 -7.31 9.24
CA GLN A 74 17.91 -6.57 9.88
C GLN A 74 18.99 -7.49 10.41
N LEU A 75 18.60 -8.65 10.95
CA LEU A 75 19.52 -9.69 11.41
C LEU A 75 20.38 -10.17 10.23
N ASP A 76 19.74 -10.58 9.13
CA ASP A 76 20.45 -11.08 7.95
C ASP A 76 21.29 -9.99 7.27
N LEU A 77 20.77 -8.75 7.18
CA LEU A 77 21.52 -7.61 6.65
C LEU A 77 22.79 -7.36 7.44
N SER A 78 22.72 -7.44 8.78
CA SER A 78 23.91 -7.26 9.65
C SER A 78 24.98 -8.30 9.36
N GLU A 79 24.58 -9.54 9.09
CA GLU A 79 25.51 -10.61 8.75
C GLU A 79 26.05 -10.48 7.31
N LEU A 80 25.19 -10.07 6.34
CA LEU A 80 25.64 -9.74 4.98
C LEU A 80 26.71 -8.64 5.01
N GLN A 81 26.50 -7.58 5.80
CA GLN A 81 27.47 -6.49 5.99
C GLN A 81 28.78 -7.00 6.64
N ARG A 82 28.68 -7.81 7.69
CA ARG A 82 29.85 -8.38 8.35
C ARG A 82 30.75 -9.19 7.41
N ARG A 83 30.09 -9.90 6.44
CA ARG A 83 30.80 -10.71 5.42
C ARG A 83 31.15 -9.94 4.16
N LYS A 84 30.79 -8.65 4.04
CA LYS A 84 30.96 -7.83 2.83
C LYS A 84 30.23 -8.41 1.61
N LEU A 85 29.04 -8.96 1.83
CA LEU A 85 28.14 -9.51 0.82
C LEU A 85 26.96 -8.58 0.54
N ASP A 86 26.88 -7.46 1.24
CA ASP A 86 25.87 -6.42 1.06
C ASP A 86 26.08 -5.69 -0.27
N THR A 87 24.97 -5.48 -0.99
CA THR A 87 24.97 -4.82 -2.29
C THR A 87 23.92 -3.69 -2.28
N ASP A 88 24.01 -2.81 -3.27
CA ASP A 88 22.99 -1.77 -3.45
C ASP A 88 21.57 -2.36 -3.56
N ALA A 89 21.39 -3.53 -4.21
CA ALA A 89 20.12 -4.23 -4.30
C ALA A 89 19.58 -4.68 -2.93
N VAL A 90 20.44 -5.13 -2.02
CA VAL A 90 20.07 -5.48 -0.64
C VAL A 90 19.54 -4.23 0.09
N TYR A 91 20.21 -3.08 -0.05
CA TYR A 91 19.74 -1.83 0.56
C TYR A 91 18.45 -1.33 -0.06
N GLN A 92 18.27 -1.47 -1.38
CA GLN A 92 17.01 -1.14 -2.06
C GLN A 92 15.84 -1.99 -1.56
N SER A 93 16.06 -3.30 -1.37
CA SER A 93 15.06 -4.22 -0.81
C SER A 93 14.69 -3.83 0.63
N MET A 94 15.68 -3.58 1.50
CA MET A 94 15.44 -3.12 2.87
C MET A 94 14.68 -1.79 2.91
N TYR A 95 15.07 -0.84 2.07
CA TYR A 95 14.39 0.46 1.94
C TYR A 95 12.92 0.27 1.54
N GLY A 96 12.64 -0.54 0.52
CA GLY A 96 11.27 -0.84 0.09
C GLY A 96 10.43 -1.47 1.21
N ALA A 97 11.00 -2.41 1.96
CA ALA A 97 10.33 -3.02 3.10
C ALA A 97 10.03 -2.01 4.22
N LEU A 98 10.95 -1.08 4.52
CA LEU A 98 10.75 0.01 5.47
C LEU A 98 9.66 0.99 5.01
N VAL A 99 9.65 1.36 3.73
CA VAL A 99 8.66 2.28 3.16
C VAL A 99 7.26 1.68 3.19
N ILE A 100 7.09 0.46 2.71
CA ILE A 100 5.77 -0.19 2.65
C ILE A 100 5.19 -0.47 4.03
N THR A 101 6.05 -0.73 5.02
CA THR A 101 5.66 -0.93 6.43
C THR A 101 5.58 0.37 7.23
N ARG A 102 5.77 1.55 6.58
CA ARG A 102 5.67 2.89 7.19
C ARG A 102 6.75 3.20 8.24
N ARG A 103 7.93 2.59 8.10
CA ARG A 103 9.10 2.88 8.94
C ARG A 103 9.96 3.98 8.26
N PHE A 104 9.34 5.13 7.99
CA PHE A 104 9.96 6.23 7.24
C PHE A 104 11.23 6.82 7.89
N PRO A 105 11.32 6.98 9.23
CA PRO A 105 12.55 7.45 9.84
C PRO A 105 13.74 6.53 9.59
N GLU A 106 13.51 5.22 9.65
CA GLU A 106 14.54 4.20 9.38
C GLU A 106 14.92 4.16 7.90
N ALA A 107 13.93 4.25 6.99
CA ALA A 107 14.18 4.33 5.55
C ALA A 107 15.03 5.56 5.20
N THR A 108 14.71 6.72 5.77
CA THR A 108 15.49 7.96 5.59
C THR A 108 16.91 7.81 6.13
N THR A 109 17.07 7.13 7.26
CA THR A 109 18.40 6.87 7.84
C THR A 109 19.21 5.95 6.95
N LEU A 110 18.58 4.88 6.41
CA LEU A 110 19.23 3.96 5.48
C LEU A 110 19.69 4.69 4.21
N ALA A 111 18.81 5.51 3.61
CA ALA A 111 19.13 6.27 2.40
C ALA A 111 20.32 7.24 2.60
N ARG A 112 20.41 7.89 3.76
CA ARG A 112 21.54 8.77 4.09
C ARG A 112 22.86 8.02 4.25
N ARG A 113 22.82 6.80 4.79
CA ARG A 113 24.02 5.97 5.03
C ARG A 113 24.52 5.30 3.75
N HIS A 114 23.63 4.88 2.87
CA HIS A 114 23.93 4.08 1.67
C HIS A 114 23.61 4.84 0.39
N ARG A 115 24.36 5.94 0.16
CA ARG A 115 24.13 6.85 -1.00
C ARG A 115 24.37 6.17 -2.36
N SER A 116 25.26 5.16 -2.42
CA SER A 116 25.50 4.37 -3.63
C SER A 116 24.25 3.67 -4.14
N ALA A 117 23.38 3.22 -3.23
CA ALA A 117 22.14 2.52 -3.56
C ALA A 117 21.07 3.40 -4.21
N LYS A 118 21.30 4.72 -4.31
CA LYS A 118 20.40 5.70 -4.96
C LYS A 118 18.96 5.61 -4.47
N LEU A 119 18.79 5.51 -3.16
CA LEU A 119 17.49 5.43 -2.49
C LEU A 119 16.80 6.81 -2.51
N ASP A 120 15.48 6.82 -2.68
CA ASP A 120 14.70 8.04 -2.76
C ASP A 120 14.73 8.84 -1.44
N VAL A 121 14.66 10.15 -1.56
CA VAL A 121 14.46 11.03 -0.41
C VAL A 121 12.97 11.06 -0.08
N LEU A 122 12.61 10.52 1.09
CA LEU A 122 11.23 10.53 1.54
C LEU A 122 10.81 11.93 2.00
N PRO A 123 9.55 12.32 1.73
CA PRO A 123 8.96 13.51 2.30
C PRO A 123 8.93 13.44 3.84
N HIS A 124 8.93 14.60 4.49
CA HIS A 124 8.81 14.68 5.94
C HIS A 124 7.39 14.26 6.38
N LEU A 125 7.29 13.30 7.30
CA LEU A 125 6.00 12.86 7.85
C LEU A 125 5.57 13.79 8.99
N VAL A 126 4.35 14.31 8.88
CA VAL A 126 3.67 15.11 9.92
C VAL A 126 2.36 14.41 10.29
N GLU A 127 2.05 14.37 11.58
CA GLU A 127 0.78 13.84 12.07
C GLU A 127 -0.21 14.98 12.34
N SER A 128 -1.43 14.83 11.82
CA SER A 128 -2.52 15.78 12.09
C SER A 128 -3.11 15.56 13.49
N SER A 129 -3.66 16.61 14.08
CA SER A 129 -4.30 16.57 15.40
C SER A 129 -5.58 15.70 15.46
N ASP A 130 -6.14 15.32 14.31
CA ASP A 130 -7.35 14.52 14.22
C ASP A 130 -7.13 12.99 14.31
N LEU A 131 -5.87 12.54 14.42
CA LEU A 131 -5.52 11.11 14.56
C LEU A 131 -6.03 10.44 15.85
N ARG A 132 -6.56 11.21 16.78
CA ARG A 132 -7.21 10.68 18.00
C ARG A 132 -8.55 9.98 17.70
N LYS A 133 -9.11 10.16 16.50
CA LYS A 133 -10.33 9.50 16.03
C LYS A 133 -10.01 8.08 15.58
N SER A 134 -10.91 7.15 15.87
CA SER A 134 -10.86 5.80 15.29
C SER A 134 -11.24 5.81 13.82
N GLY A 135 -10.62 4.97 13.02
CA GLY A 135 -10.95 4.78 11.60
C GLY A 135 -9.74 4.87 10.68
N PRO A 136 -9.96 4.85 9.36
CA PRO A 136 -8.90 4.82 8.38
C PRO A 136 -8.10 6.13 8.36
N THR A 137 -6.81 6.02 8.11
CA THR A 137 -5.92 7.15 7.91
C THR A 137 -5.22 7.09 6.56
N GLU A 138 -4.91 8.27 6.03
CA GLU A 138 -4.23 8.46 4.76
C GLU A 138 -3.01 9.38 4.92
N LEU A 139 -2.15 9.35 3.92
CA LEU A 139 -1.02 10.26 3.75
C LEU A 139 -1.30 11.21 2.59
N ALA A 140 -1.47 12.47 2.88
CA ALA A 140 -1.65 13.52 1.89
C ALA A 140 -0.31 14.20 1.60
N PHE A 141 0.03 14.32 0.32
CA PHE A 141 1.20 15.07 -0.12
C PHE A 141 0.95 16.58 -0.04
N SER A 142 1.94 17.32 0.45
CA SER A 142 1.97 18.78 0.24
C SER A 142 2.14 19.11 -1.26
N PRO A 143 1.71 20.30 -1.72
CA PRO A 143 1.82 20.67 -3.13
C PRO A 143 3.26 20.63 -3.68
N ASP A 144 4.25 20.87 -2.83
CA ASP A 144 5.68 20.82 -3.18
C ASP A 144 6.28 19.40 -3.06
N GLY A 145 5.48 18.40 -2.67
CA GLY A 145 5.90 16.99 -2.50
C GLY A 145 6.85 16.72 -1.33
N LYS A 146 7.17 17.73 -0.50
CA LYS A 146 8.20 17.61 0.56
C LYS A 146 7.65 17.12 1.89
N THR A 147 6.34 17.16 2.07
CA THR A 147 5.67 16.76 3.31
C THR A 147 4.57 15.76 3.03
N LEU A 148 4.47 14.75 3.88
CA LEU A 148 3.35 13.83 3.97
C LEU A 148 2.61 14.09 5.27
N THR A 149 1.34 14.49 5.17
CA THR A 149 0.50 14.66 6.34
C THR A 149 -0.36 13.43 6.54
N ARG A 150 -0.15 12.71 7.66
CA ARG A 150 -1.06 11.64 8.08
C ARG A 150 -2.30 12.27 8.71
N ARG A 151 -3.48 11.93 8.21
CA ARG A 151 -4.76 12.46 8.69
C ARG A 151 -5.85 11.38 8.69
N HIS A 152 -6.87 11.59 9.49
CA HIS A 152 -8.05 10.73 9.54
C HIS A 152 -8.96 10.94 8.32
N VAL A 153 -9.55 9.86 7.79
CA VAL A 153 -10.52 9.89 6.69
C VAL A 153 -11.91 9.64 7.24
N ASN A 154 -12.82 10.58 7.02
CA ASN A 154 -14.20 10.44 7.45
C ASN A 154 -15.07 9.88 6.32
N LEU A 155 -15.37 8.60 6.37
CA LEU A 155 -16.22 7.88 5.41
C LEU A 155 -17.67 7.70 5.89
N GLY A 156 -18.03 8.19 7.07
CA GLY A 156 -19.32 7.93 7.73
C GLY A 156 -20.46 8.84 7.33
N LYS A 157 -20.26 9.81 6.43
CA LYS A 157 -21.27 10.81 6.09
C LYS A 157 -22.03 10.49 4.80
N GLY A 158 -23.19 9.82 4.94
CA GLY A 158 -24.09 9.59 3.81
C GLY A 158 -23.47 8.72 2.70
N ILE A 159 -23.85 9.01 1.46
CA ILE A 159 -23.33 8.30 0.30
C ILE A 159 -21.96 8.86 -0.08
N GLY A 160 -20.99 7.96 -0.34
CA GLY A 160 -19.64 8.29 -0.78
C GLY A 160 -19.08 7.26 -1.77
N LEU A 161 -17.97 7.61 -2.38
CA LEU A 161 -17.22 6.72 -3.27
C LEU A 161 -15.74 6.67 -2.81
N VAL A 162 -15.24 5.47 -2.54
CA VAL A 162 -13.81 5.25 -2.37
C VAL A 162 -13.28 4.58 -3.63
N LEU A 163 -12.27 5.19 -4.24
CA LEU A 163 -11.50 4.60 -5.32
C LEU A 163 -10.13 4.18 -4.81
N VAL A 164 -9.86 2.89 -4.86
CA VAL A 164 -8.50 2.34 -4.77
C VAL A 164 -7.89 2.44 -6.16
N GLY A 165 -6.93 3.34 -6.33
CA GLY A 165 -6.36 3.70 -7.61
C GLY A 165 -4.87 3.96 -7.55
N SER A 166 -4.28 4.36 -8.68
CA SER A 166 -2.89 4.80 -8.76
C SER A 166 -2.80 6.00 -9.69
N PRO A 167 -1.99 7.02 -9.36
CA PRO A 167 -1.83 8.20 -10.21
C PRO A 167 -1.14 7.87 -11.55
N SER A 168 -0.45 6.73 -11.64
CA SER A 168 0.23 6.25 -12.84
C SER A 168 -0.56 5.18 -13.61
N ASP A 169 -1.77 4.81 -13.14
CA ASP A 169 -2.60 3.81 -13.80
C ASP A 169 -3.58 4.45 -14.79
N ALA A 170 -3.51 4.01 -16.05
CA ALA A 170 -4.32 4.55 -17.13
C ALA A 170 -5.82 4.28 -16.94
N ALA A 171 -6.19 3.11 -16.39
CA ALA A 171 -7.59 2.76 -16.14
C ALA A 171 -8.17 3.63 -15.00
N THR A 172 -7.39 3.91 -13.96
CA THR A 172 -7.75 4.87 -12.91
C THR A 172 -8.03 6.25 -13.51
N THR A 173 -7.11 6.76 -14.33
CA THR A 173 -7.25 8.08 -14.97
C THR A 173 -8.48 8.15 -15.85
N ALA A 174 -8.70 7.15 -16.71
CA ALA A 174 -9.84 7.11 -17.61
C ALA A 174 -11.19 7.04 -16.86
N ALA A 175 -11.26 6.27 -15.78
CA ALA A 175 -12.46 6.14 -14.98
C ALA A 175 -12.80 7.44 -14.22
N VAL A 176 -11.81 8.10 -13.61
CA VAL A 176 -12.01 9.39 -12.93
C VAL A 176 -12.48 10.45 -13.92
N SER A 177 -11.81 10.56 -15.07
CA SER A 177 -12.24 11.49 -16.14
C SER A 177 -13.66 11.24 -16.61
N ALA A 178 -14.08 9.98 -16.74
CA ALA A 178 -15.45 9.64 -17.14
C ALA A 178 -16.49 10.00 -16.05
N ILE A 179 -16.14 9.90 -14.78
CA ILE A 179 -16.98 10.32 -13.64
C ILE A 179 -17.09 11.85 -13.62
N GLU A 180 -15.99 12.56 -13.77
CA GLU A 180 -15.94 14.03 -13.76
C GLU A 180 -16.69 14.64 -14.95
N ALA A 181 -16.63 14.00 -16.12
CA ALA A 181 -17.33 14.41 -17.33
C ALA A 181 -18.86 14.16 -17.28
N ASP A 182 -19.35 13.33 -16.36
CA ASP A 182 -20.78 13.09 -16.18
C ASP A 182 -21.38 14.10 -15.19
N PRO A 183 -22.23 15.07 -15.62
CA PRO A 183 -22.73 16.13 -14.74
C PRO A 183 -23.56 15.61 -13.56
N LYS A 184 -24.23 14.46 -13.72
CA LYS A 184 -25.05 13.84 -12.65
C LYS A 184 -24.15 13.22 -11.59
N LEU A 185 -23.14 12.47 -12.01
CA LEU A 185 -22.19 11.83 -11.10
C LEU A 185 -21.29 12.85 -10.43
N SER A 186 -20.73 13.79 -11.18
CA SER A 186 -19.89 14.87 -10.66
C SER A 186 -20.62 15.68 -9.59
N THR A 187 -21.92 16.00 -9.80
CA THR A 187 -22.73 16.68 -8.80
C THR A 187 -23.05 15.79 -7.60
N ALA A 188 -23.40 14.52 -7.80
CA ALA A 188 -23.76 13.60 -6.72
C ALA A 188 -22.58 13.24 -5.81
N LEU A 189 -21.38 13.19 -6.39
CA LEU A 189 -20.15 12.78 -5.74
C LEU A 189 -19.24 13.96 -5.34
N ARG A 190 -19.67 15.20 -5.56
CA ARG A 190 -18.91 16.39 -5.13
C ARG A 190 -18.57 16.29 -3.64
N ASP A 191 -17.29 16.42 -3.29
CA ASP A 191 -16.76 16.31 -1.92
C ASP A 191 -17.04 14.97 -1.22
N LYS A 192 -17.42 13.94 -1.98
CA LYS A 192 -17.76 12.60 -1.48
C LYS A 192 -16.89 11.50 -2.10
N MET A 193 -15.94 11.87 -2.94
CA MET A 193 -14.96 10.95 -3.50
C MET A 193 -13.69 10.97 -2.65
N THR A 194 -13.22 9.79 -2.30
CA THR A 194 -11.93 9.58 -1.64
C THR A 194 -11.08 8.70 -2.56
N LEU A 195 -10.00 9.24 -3.08
CA LEU A 195 -9.07 8.53 -3.96
C LEU A 195 -7.83 8.15 -3.17
N VAL A 196 -7.58 6.85 -3.05
CA VAL A 196 -6.45 6.33 -2.29
C VAL A 196 -5.64 5.34 -3.09
N ALA A 197 -4.33 5.48 -3.04
CA ALA A 197 -3.42 4.47 -3.55
C ALA A 197 -3.02 3.48 -2.43
N PRO A 198 -2.91 2.18 -2.75
CA PRO A 198 -2.44 1.19 -1.78
C PRO A 198 -0.98 1.47 -1.39
N PRO A 199 -0.52 0.96 -0.23
CA PRO A 199 0.89 1.04 0.13
C PRO A 199 1.79 0.38 -0.92
N ALA A 200 2.88 1.06 -1.27
CA ALA A 200 3.88 0.59 -2.22
C ALA A 200 5.30 0.68 -1.62
N PRO A 201 6.26 -0.11 -2.11
CA PRO A 201 7.65 -0.07 -1.63
C PRO A 201 8.42 1.20 -2.06
N ALA A 202 7.87 1.97 -2.99
CA ALA A 202 8.38 3.27 -3.41
C ALA A 202 7.27 4.33 -3.36
N LEU A 203 7.64 5.58 -3.08
CA LEU A 203 6.73 6.71 -3.09
C LEU A 203 7.03 7.58 -4.31
N ASP A 204 6.19 7.51 -5.33
CA ASP A 204 6.28 8.37 -6.50
C ASP A 204 5.61 9.73 -6.23
N ALA A 205 6.29 10.57 -5.43
CA ALA A 205 5.80 11.91 -5.09
C ALA A 205 5.52 12.78 -6.33
N ALA A 206 6.26 12.58 -7.42
CA ALA A 206 6.07 13.32 -8.66
C ALA A 206 4.75 12.93 -9.35
N ALA A 207 4.41 11.65 -9.41
CA ALA A 207 3.13 11.19 -9.97
C ALA A 207 1.94 11.70 -9.13
N PHE A 208 2.03 11.65 -7.79
CA PHE A 208 1.00 12.23 -6.92
C PHE A 208 0.88 13.75 -7.09
N GLY A 209 2.01 14.47 -7.16
CA GLY A 209 2.02 15.91 -7.41
C GLY A 209 1.37 16.28 -8.74
N LYS A 210 1.70 15.55 -9.82
CA LYS A 210 1.09 15.74 -11.14
C LYS A 210 -0.42 15.46 -11.10
N TRP A 211 -0.85 14.33 -10.50
CA TRP A 211 -2.26 14.00 -10.35
C TRP A 211 -3.01 15.10 -9.61
N ASN A 212 -2.53 15.49 -8.44
CA ASN A 212 -3.22 16.46 -7.58
C ASN A 212 -3.28 17.86 -8.20
N ALA A 213 -2.31 18.24 -9.03
CA ALA A 213 -2.33 19.48 -9.80
C ALA A 213 -3.38 19.46 -10.92
N THR A 214 -3.60 18.30 -11.55
CA THR A 214 -4.57 18.16 -12.66
C THR A 214 -5.98 17.81 -12.17
N HIS A 215 -6.13 17.25 -10.96
CA HIS A 215 -7.40 16.86 -10.35
C HIS A 215 -7.58 17.48 -8.95
N PRO A 216 -7.62 18.82 -8.82
CA PRO A 216 -7.65 19.48 -7.51
C PRO A 216 -8.95 19.19 -6.72
N ALA A 217 -10.05 18.84 -7.40
CA ALA A 217 -11.31 18.45 -6.77
C ALA A 217 -11.30 16.99 -6.25
N THR A 218 -10.41 16.15 -6.79
CA THR A 218 -10.31 14.71 -6.48
C THR A 218 -8.85 14.33 -6.25
N PRO A 219 -8.16 14.96 -5.26
CA PRO A 219 -6.76 14.66 -4.98
C PRO A 219 -6.61 13.20 -4.54
N MET A 220 -5.54 12.57 -5.01
CA MET A 220 -5.20 11.20 -4.59
C MET A 220 -4.22 11.24 -3.41
N THR A 221 -4.47 10.36 -2.45
CA THR A 221 -3.66 10.18 -1.24
C THR A 221 -3.15 8.75 -1.15
N LEU A 222 -2.28 8.47 -0.19
CA LEU A 222 -1.80 7.12 0.08
C LEU A 222 -2.49 6.56 1.33
N VAL A 223 -2.93 5.33 1.28
CA VAL A 223 -3.34 4.59 2.48
C VAL A 223 -2.18 4.51 3.47
N TYR A 224 -2.42 4.87 4.74
CA TYR A 224 -1.36 4.70 5.74
C TYR A 224 -1.15 3.22 6.06
N ARG A 225 -2.21 2.50 6.47
CA ARG A 225 -2.20 1.04 6.68
C ARG A 225 -3.50 0.44 6.18
N GLU A 226 -3.42 -0.63 5.41
CA GLU A 226 -4.60 -1.33 4.90
C GLU A 226 -5.49 -1.88 6.02
N SER A 227 -4.90 -2.31 7.14
CA SER A 227 -5.64 -2.81 8.30
C SER A 227 -6.58 -1.80 8.95
N GLU A 228 -6.38 -0.51 8.71
CA GLU A 228 -7.28 0.56 9.17
C GLU A 228 -8.52 0.72 8.26
N TRP A 229 -8.47 0.21 7.04
CA TRP A 229 -9.52 0.31 6.02
C TRP A 229 -10.35 -0.98 5.97
N THR A 230 -10.95 -1.37 7.08
CA THR A 230 -11.62 -2.67 7.25
C THR A 230 -12.76 -2.93 6.27
N MET A 231 -13.33 -1.88 5.65
CA MET A 231 -14.37 -1.97 4.63
C MET A 231 -13.81 -2.33 3.24
N ILE A 232 -12.51 -2.19 3.01
CA ILE A 232 -11.88 -2.48 1.72
C ILE A 232 -11.43 -3.94 1.68
N SER A 233 -12.06 -4.73 0.83
CA SER A 233 -11.77 -6.16 0.68
C SER A 233 -10.72 -6.47 -0.38
N HIS A 234 -10.54 -5.58 -1.36
CA HIS A 234 -9.61 -5.74 -2.48
C HIS A 234 -8.79 -4.47 -2.70
N TRP A 235 -7.47 -4.62 -2.78
CA TRP A 235 -6.54 -3.53 -3.05
C TRP A 235 -6.02 -3.53 -4.49
N THR A 236 -6.74 -4.23 -5.40
CA THR A 236 -6.48 -4.18 -6.84
C THR A 236 -6.88 -2.82 -7.42
N VAL A 237 -6.11 -2.37 -8.40
CA VAL A 237 -6.26 -1.05 -9.04
C VAL A 237 -6.78 -1.24 -10.47
N PRO A 238 -7.84 -0.54 -10.88
CA PRO A 238 -8.77 0.24 -10.05
C PRO A 238 -9.84 -0.63 -9.38
N THR A 239 -10.25 -0.26 -8.17
CA THR A 239 -11.44 -0.83 -7.51
C THR A 239 -12.25 0.29 -6.87
N PHE A 240 -13.56 0.29 -7.10
CA PHE A 240 -14.48 1.31 -6.62
C PHE A 240 -15.40 0.73 -5.55
N TYR A 241 -15.54 1.42 -4.44
CA TYR A 241 -16.43 1.09 -3.35
C TYR A 241 -17.45 2.19 -3.17
N VAL A 242 -18.72 1.90 -3.47
CA VAL A 242 -19.83 2.81 -3.14
C VAL A 242 -20.19 2.58 -1.68
N LEU A 243 -20.20 3.64 -0.92
CA LEU A 243 -20.49 3.61 0.51
C LEU A 243 -21.82 4.28 0.81
N ASP A 244 -22.54 3.76 1.82
CA ASP A 244 -23.67 4.40 2.45
C ASP A 244 -23.43 4.41 3.97
N HIS A 245 -23.25 5.60 4.56
CA HIS A 245 -22.91 5.79 5.98
C HIS A 245 -21.71 4.91 6.42
N GLY A 246 -20.65 4.87 5.60
CA GLY A 246 -19.42 4.11 5.86
C GLY A 246 -19.51 2.61 5.59
N LYS A 247 -20.66 2.09 5.17
CA LYS A 247 -20.84 0.68 4.79
C LYS A 247 -20.74 0.52 3.28
N VAL A 248 -19.98 -0.47 2.83
CA VAL A 248 -19.89 -0.81 1.40
C VAL A 248 -21.24 -1.39 0.94
N VAL A 249 -21.82 -0.78 -0.08
CA VAL A 249 -23.08 -1.21 -0.70
C VAL A 249 -22.89 -1.73 -2.13
N ALA A 250 -21.76 -1.38 -2.76
CA ALA A 250 -21.35 -1.96 -4.04
C ALA A 250 -19.82 -1.93 -4.15
N THR A 251 -19.26 -2.99 -4.75
CA THR A 251 -17.86 -3.07 -5.15
C THR A 251 -17.80 -3.27 -6.66
N ILE A 252 -17.02 -2.44 -7.35
CA ILE A 252 -16.90 -2.47 -8.81
C ILE A 252 -15.43 -2.65 -9.15
N GLN A 253 -15.12 -3.75 -9.81
CA GLN A 253 -13.80 -4.08 -10.34
C GLN A 253 -13.94 -4.16 -11.86
N ASP A 254 -13.66 -3.05 -12.54
CA ASP A 254 -13.76 -2.95 -13.98
C ASP A 254 -12.76 -1.91 -14.49
N THR A 255 -12.24 -2.09 -15.68
CA THR A 255 -11.29 -1.17 -16.33
C THR A 255 -11.93 -0.37 -17.46
N ASP A 256 -13.15 -0.73 -17.89
CA ASP A 256 -13.91 0.04 -18.87
C ASP A 256 -14.59 1.25 -18.21
N PRO A 257 -14.21 2.49 -18.53
CA PRO A 257 -14.75 3.69 -17.90
C PRO A 257 -16.28 3.83 -18.07
N ALA A 258 -16.83 3.37 -19.20
CA ALA A 258 -18.28 3.46 -19.46
C ALA A 258 -19.05 2.47 -18.59
N VAL A 259 -18.49 1.26 -18.38
CA VAL A 259 -19.06 0.25 -17.49
C VAL A 259 -18.99 0.72 -16.04
N VAL A 260 -17.83 1.22 -15.60
CA VAL A 260 -17.61 1.78 -14.25
C VAL A 260 -18.63 2.88 -13.97
N ARG A 261 -18.72 3.88 -14.86
CA ARG A 261 -19.67 5.00 -14.74
C ARG A 261 -21.11 4.53 -14.58
N ARG A 262 -21.55 3.60 -15.43
CA ARG A 262 -22.92 3.05 -15.39
C ARG A 262 -23.20 2.30 -14.08
N LYS A 263 -22.24 1.47 -13.61
CA LYS A 263 -22.38 0.70 -12.37
C LYS A 263 -22.44 1.62 -11.14
N ILE A 264 -21.61 2.68 -11.11
CA ILE A 264 -21.64 3.69 -10.04
C ILE A 264 -22.99 4.41 -10.05
N ALA A 265 -23.46 4.89 -11.20
CA ALA A 265 -24.75 5.57 -11.33
C ALA A 265 -25.90 4.69 -10.79
N ALA A 266 -25.95 3.43 -11.20
CA ALA A 266 -26.97 2.49 -10.74
C ALA A 266 -26.92 2.28 -9.21
N ALA A 267 -25.73 2.15 -8.63
CA ALA A 267 -25.57 1.98 -7.18
C ALA A 267 -26.01 3.23 -6.38
N LEU A 268 -25.83 4.42 -6.95
CA LEU A 268 -26.28 5.68 -6.34
C LEU A 268 -27.77 5.91 -6.49
N ASP A 269 -28.40 5.54 -7.62
CA ASP A 269 -29.83 5.77 -7.89
C ASP A 269 -30.73 4.90 -7.00
N VAL A 270 -30.32 3.67 -6.71
CA VAL A 270 -31.04 2.75 -5.77
C VAL A 270 -31.15 3.35 -4.35
N ARG A 271 -30.32 4.33 -4.01
CA ARG A 271 -30.21 4.91 -2.65
C ARG A 271 -30.81 6.31 -2.54
N ARG A 272 -31.35 6.87 -3.63
CA ARG A 272 -32.11 8.11 -3.52
C ARG A 272 -33.46 7.79 -2.86
N PRO A 273 -33.83 8.47 -1.75
CA PRO A 273 -35.16 8.33 -1.21
C PRO A 273 -36.16 8.70 -2.30
N SER A 274 -37.14 7.84 -2.53
CA SER A 274 -38.31 8.18 -3.39
C SER A 274 -38.92 9.46 -2.84
N LYS A 275 -39.04 10.49 -3.69
CA LYS A 275 -39.71 11.74 -3.34
C LYS A 275 -41.17 11.50 -3.08
#